data_99483c88336a438384cf5a84aa2d1c23
#
_entry.id   99483c88336a438384cf5a84aa2d1c23
#
_cell.length_a   1.000
_cell.length_b   1.000
_cell.length_c   1.000
_cell.angle_alpha   90.00
_cell.angle_beta   90.00
_cell.angle_gamma   90.00
#
_symmetry.space_group_name_H-M   'P 1'
#
loop_
_entity.id
_entity.type
_entity.pdbx_description
1 polymer ?
#
loop_
_entity_poly.entity_id
_entity_poly.type
_entity_poly.pdbx_seq_one_letter_code
_entity_poly.pdbx_strand_id
1 'polypeptide(L)'
;MFVTADSNHIVVPWRQDLAAVIPHARALDHQGQRMLVIPNRKEEAKLARNLGLPVPAPILTRFNWCGLKPWDVQRSTAALLTESQRCYVLSELGTGKTLASVFSAEYLRQTGEVKRVLITAPLSVLTPVWEKEIFLANPHARIRVLHADKRVRRLQLLAEDADYYVINHHGLPLLKDELIAKKFDLFIIDELATFRTPKTDLWRSAKAIVDSGIKYVWGMTGSPRPKAPTDAWGQARLLTPERTTRTFTRFRDLTMMQVSQFKWAERAGANDLVFDAMQPSVRYTLSDVTELPPTVTIDHVVASEPQAKQAYKLMFDKLRMMSEKGAITAANEGVLQSKLLQVACGFMYTDDKSVYTLPNKPRMEALRDFCRASNSKVIVFVPFVHALQSIRDYLVKEGETVEMVYGGTSKTTRDRIFADFQNGPSPRVLVAHPQCMAHGLTLTAASTIIWYTATNNSEHYEQANGRIRRPGQKEKQLIVHLTGTPVERVAYGRLKSRGRMQGMLLELFHQQELEV
;
A
#
# COMPACT_ATOMS: atom_id res chain seq x y z
N MET A 1 -25.65 -31.06 -1.18
CA MET A 1 -24.32 -30.95 -0.50
C MET A 1 -24.49 -30.26 0.83
N PHE A 2 -23.88 -30.77 1.89
CA PHE A 2 -23.84 -30.14 3.20
C PHE A 2 -22.53 -30.49 3.92
N VAL A 3 -22.16 -29.70 4.90
CA VAL A 3 -21.00 -29.95 5.78
C VAL A 3 -21.53 -30.59 7.07
N THR A 4 -20.84 -31.59 7.59
CA THR A 4 -21.21 -32.23 8.85
C THR A 4 -21.15 -31.23 10.04
N ALA A 5 -21.91 -31.49 11.09
CA ALA A 5 -21.98 -30.59 12.25
C ALA A 5 -20.62 -30.35 12.93
N ASP A 6 -19.72 -31.33 12.87
CA ASP A 6 -18.34 -31.21 13.36
C ASP A 6 -17.39 -30.52 12.36
N SER A 7 -17.91 -30.16 11.19
CA SER A 7 -17.16 -29.55 10.08
C SER A 7 -15.98 -30.37 9.53
N ASN A 8 -15.86 -31.64 9.92
CA ASN A 8 -14.75 -32.51 9.50
C ASN A 8 -14.98 -33.20 8.16
N HIS A 9 -16.25 -33.26 7.72
CA HIS A 9 -16.61 -33.92 6.47
C HIS A 9 -17.57 -33.06 5.63
N ILE A 10 -17.53 -33.31 4.33
CA ILE A 10 -18.46 -32.75 3.34
C ILE A 10 -19.22 -33.91 2.75
N VAL A 11 -20.53 -33.80 2.71
CA VAL A 11 -21.42 -34.81 2.17
C VAL A 11 -22.01 -34.32 0.85
N VAL A 12 -21.76 -35.06 -0.23
CA VAL A 12 -22.21 -34.74 -1.59
C VAL A 12 -23.00 -35.93 -2.18
N PRO A 13 -23.81 -35.70 -3.20
CA PRO A 13 -24.45 -36.82 -3.93
C PRO A 13 -23.39 -37.80 -4.45
N TRP A 14 -23.74 -39.10 -4.42
CA TRP A 14 -22.82 -40.14 -4.90
C TRP A 14 -22.47 -39.94 -6.38
N ARG A 15 -21.18 -39.99 -6.66
CA ARG A 15 -20.60 -40.04 -8.00
C ARG A 15 -19.44 -41.02 -8.00
N GLN A 16 -19.46 -41.97 -8.93
CA GLN A 16 -18.47 -43.04 -9.00
C GLN A 16 -17.06 -42.51 -9.32
N ASP A 17 -16.96 -41.50 -10.21
CA ASP A 17 -15.71 -40.85 -10.58
C ASP A 17 -15.07 -40.14 -9.37
N LEU A 18 -15.88 -39.49 -8.52
CA LEU A 18 -15.40 -38.83 -7.30
C LEU A 18 -14.92 -39.86 -6.26
N ALA A 19 -15.67 -40.92 -6.06
CA ALA A 19 -15.33 -41.98 -5.11
C ALA A 19 -14.03 -42.71 -5.47
N ALA A 20 -13.72 -42.81 -6.76
CA ALA A 20 -12.49 -43.44 -7.25
C ALA A 20 -11.24 -42.56 -7.10
N VAL A 21 -11.40 -41.23 -7.11
CA VAL A 21 -10.28 -40.27 -7.20
C VAL A 21 -10.03 -39.53 -5.90
N ILE A 22 -11.08 -39.28 -5.09
CA ILE A 22 -10.90 -38.51 -3.86
C ILE A 22 -10.41 -39.44 -2.73
N PRO A 23 -9.22 -39.19 -2.17
CA PRO A 23 -8.68 -39.99 -1.07
C PRO A 23 -9.63 -40.02 0.13
N HIS A 24 -9.74 -41.17 0.77
CA HIS A 24 -10.54 -41.36 2.00
C HIS A 24 -12.04 -41.03 1.87
N ALA A 25 -12.57 -40.88 0.66
CA ALA A 25 -14.02 -40.76 0.43
C ALA A 25 -14.72 -42.06 0.79
N ARG A 26 -15.88 -41.96 1.43
CA ARG A 26 -16.68 -43.11 1.88
C ARG A 26 -18.13 -42.99 1.40
N ALA A 27 -18.73 -44.13 1.03
CA ALA A 27 -20.16 -44.18 0.78
C ALA A 27 -20.95 -44.07 2.08
N LEU A 28 -22.07 -43.37 2.04
CA LEU A 28 -23.04 -43.26 3.15
C LEU A 28 -24.44 -43.28 2.56
N ASP A 29 -25.29 -44.17 3.09
CA ASP A 29 -26.72 -44.13 2.77
C ASP A 29 -27.42 -43.18 3.75
N HIS A 30 -27.99 -42.11 3.23
CA HIS A 30 -28.67 -41.09 4.01
C HIS A 30 -30.09 -40.87 3.43
N GLN A 31 -31.12 -41.11 4.23
CA GLN A 31 -32.52 -40.96 3.84
C GLN A 31 -32.87 -41.69 2.50
N GLY A 32 -32.32 -42.89 2.28
CA GLY A 32 -32.55 -43.68 1.08
C GLY A 32 -31.77 -43.22 -0.16
N GLN A 33 -30.90 -42.23 -0.02
CA GLN A 33 -30.01 -41.77 -1.08
C GLN A 33 -28.57 -42.15 -0.77
N ARG A 34 -27.86 -42.65 -1.78
CA ARG A 34 -26.45 -42.94 -1.69
C ARG A 34 -25.66 -41.63 -1.82
N MET A 35 -24.89 -41.33 -0.80
CA MET A 35 -24.07 -40.10 -0.68
C MET A 35 -22.59 -40.47 -0.61
N LEU A 36 -21.73 -39.49 -0.89
CA LEU A 36 -20.29 -39.59 -0.73
C LEU A 36 -19.86 -38.65 0.40
N VAL A 37 -19.19 -39.20 1.39
CA VAL A 37 -18.58 -38.43 2.52
C VAL A 37 -17.12 -38.23 2.21
N ILE A 38 -16.72 -36.97 2.11
CA ILE A 38 -15.36 -36.52 1.78
C ILE A 38 -14.76 -35.83 3.01
N PRO A 39 -13.51 -36.14 3.42
CA PRO A 39 -12.85 -35.37 4.46
C PRO A 39 -12.75 -33.88 4.07
N ASN A 40 -13.10 -33.01 5.00
CA ASN A 40 -13.02 -31.55 4.80
C ASN A 40 -11.59 -31.04 5.01
N ARG A 41 -10.68 -31.49 4.16
CA ARG A 41 -9.26 -31.12 4.17
C ARG A 41 -8.91 -30.40 2.87
N LYS A 42 -7.79 -29.72 2.87
CA LYS A 42 -7.33 -28.87 1.76
C LYS A 42 -7.25 -29.63 0.43
N GLU A 43 -6.59 -30.79 0.42
CA GLU A 43 -6.34 -31.53 -0.83
C GLU A 43 -7.65 -32.14 -1.37
N GLU A 44 -8.47 -32.75 -0.51
CA GLU A 44 -9.74 -33.36 -0.90
C GLU A 44 -10.74 -32.31 -1.38
N ALA A 45 -10.83 -31.15 -0.68
CA ALA A 45 -11.69 -30.05 -1.09
C ALA A 45 -11.26 -29.45 -2.45
N LYS A 46 -9.94 -29.30 -2.66
CA LYS A 46 -9.40 -28.81 -3.93
C LYS A 46 -9.67 -29.80 -5.07
N LEU A 47 -9.45 -31.09 -4.83
CA LEU A 47 -9.72 -32.13 -5.81
C LEU A 47 -11.20 -32.19 -6.17
N ALA A 48 -12.08 -32.13 -5.18
CA ALA A 48 -13.53 -32.09 -5.40
C ALA A 48 -13.95 -30.88 -6.27
N ARG A 49 -13.38 -29.70 -6.04
CA ARG A 49 -13.64 -28.52 -6.89
C ARG A 49 -13.14 -28.70 -8.33
N ASN A 50 -11.95 -29.28 -8.50
CA ASN A 50 -11.40 -29.58 -9.83
C ASN A 50 -12.31 -30.56 -10.63
N LEU A 51 -13.06 -31.38 -9.92
CA LEU A 51 -14.05 -32.30 -10.47
C LEU A 51 -15.46 -31.70 -10.59
N GLY A 52 -15.58 -30.37 -10.44
CA GLY A 52 -16.81 -29.60 -10.65
C GLY A 52 -17.77 -29.55 -9.47
N LEU A 53 -17.34 -29.93 -8.25
CA LEU A 53 -18.18 -29.77 -7.06
C LEU A 53 -17.94 -28.39 -6.44
N PRO A 54 -18.99 -27.66 -6.04
CA PRO A 54 -18.85 -26.32 -5.42
C PRO A 54 -18.46 -26.40 -3.92
N VAL A 55 -17.45 -27.19 -3.59
CA VAL A 55 -16.99 -27.43 -2.22
C VAL A 55 -16.27 -26.20 -1.68
N PRO A 56 -16.65 -25.65 -0.50
CA PRO A 56 -15.96 -24.51 0.09
C PRO A 56 -14.55 -24.87 0.55
N ALA A 57 -13.68 -23.87 0.60
CA ALA A 57 -12.38 -24.03 1.24
C ALA A 57 -12.55 -24.39 2.73
N PRO A 58 -11.75 -25.31 3.29
CA PRO A 58 -11.95 -25.80 4.66
C PRO A 58 -11.96 -24.71 5.74
N ILE A 59 -11.19 -23.65 5.57
CA ILE A 59 -11.19 -22.50 6.50
C ILE A 59 -12.58 -21.87 6.63
N LEU A 60 -13.39 -21.86 5.56
CA LEU A 60 -14.71 -21.22 5.57
C LEU A 60 -15.73 -21.96 6.45
N THR A 61 -15.50 -23.24 6.73
CA THR A 61 -16.40 -24.10 7.49
C THR A 61 -15.82 -24.59 8.81
N ARG A 62 -14.49 -24.61 8.95
CA ARG A 62 -13.80 -25.17 10.12
C ARG A 62 -13.22 -24.11 11.07
N PHE A 63 -13.06 -22.85 10.61
CA PHE A 63 -12.43 -21.82 11.39
C PHE A 63 -13.46 -20.93 12.11
N ASN A 64 -13.25 -20.69 13.39
CA ASN A 64 -14.17 -19.91 14.24
C ASN A 64 -13.99 -18.38 14.09
N TRP A 65 -13.12 -17.91 13.20
CA TRP A 65 -12.83 -16.48 12.99
C TRP A 65 -12.54 -15.70 14.28
N CYS A 66 -12.12 -16.39 15.33
CA CYS A 66 -11.75 -15.81 16.63
C CYS A 66 -12.87 -14.98 17.27
N GLY A 67 -14.13 -15.37 17.04
CA GLY A 67 -15.31 -14.64 17.51
C GLY A 67 -15.62 -13.35 16.77
N LEU A 68 -14.86 -13.03 15.72
CA LEU A 68 -15.07 -11.87 14.87
C LEU A 68 -15.96 -12.22 13.67
N LYS A 69 -16.59 -11.20 13.08
CA LYS A 69 -17.37 -11.36 11.86
C LYS A 69 -16.55 -10.83 10.66
N PRO A 70 -15.84 -11.70 9.91
CA PRO A 70 -15.07 -11.26 8.76
C PRO A 70 -15.99 -10.82 7.63
N TRP A 71 -15.52 -9.88 6.83
CA TRP A 71 -16.17 -9.52 5.57
C TRP A 71 -16.03 -10.64 4.55
N ASP A 72 -16.91 -10.68 3.55
CA ASP A 72 -16.85 -11.72 2.51
C ASP A 72 -15.55 -11.68 1.71
N VAL A 73 -15.00 -10.49 1.44
CA VAL A 73 -13.70 -10.33 0.81
C VAL A 73 -12.55 -10.87 1.67
N GLN A 74 -12.65 -10.78 3.01
CA GLN A 74 -11.67 -11.37 3.93
C GLN A 74 -11.78 -12.90 3.94
N ARG A 75 -13.01 -13.42 3.92
CA ARG A 75 -13.27 -14.87 3.83
C ARG A 75 -12.70 -15.45 2.53
N SER A 76 -12.96 -14.81 1.40
CA SER A 76 -12.45 -15.22 0.09
C SER A 76 -10.92 -15.10 0.02
N THR A 77 -10.35 -14.04 0.58
CA THR A 77 -8.88 -13.88 0.70
C THR A 77 -8.28 -15.00 1.54
N ALA A 78 -8.88 -15.31 2.69
CA ALA A 78 -8.39 -16.36 3.57
C ALA A 78 -8.50 -17.75 2.93
N ALA A 79 -9.53 -18.02 2.14
CA ALA A 79 -9.64 -19.25 1.37
C ALA A 79 -8.46 -19.41 0.39
N LEU A 80 -8.11 -18.37 -0.38
CA LEU A 80 -6.95 -18.39 -1.28
C LEU A 80 -5.65 -18.64 -0.51
N LEU A 81 -5.42 -17.86 0.56
CA LEU A 81 -4.16 -17.90 1.34
C LEU A 81 -3.90 -19.28 1.93
N THR A 82 -4.93 -19.93 2.48
CA THR A 82 -4.79 -21.25 3.11
C THR A 82 -4.64 -22.39 2.10
N GLU A 83 -5.15 -22.21 0.89
CA GLU A 83 -5.08 -23.22 -0.17
C GLU A 83 -3.86 -23.09 -1.08
N SER A 84 -3.17 -21.94 -1.05
CA SER A 84 -2.04 -21.65 -1.92
C SER A 84 -0.74 -21.48 -1.12
N GLN A 85 0.29 -22.21 -1.52
CA GLN A 85 1.62 -22.05 -0.89
C GLN A 85 2.26 -20.70 -1.27
N ARG A 86 2.07 -20.27 -2.52
CA ARG A 86 2.58 -19.01 -3.08
C ARG A 86 1.40 -18.26 -3.67
N CYS A 87 1.11 -17.05 -3.20
CA CYS A 87 -0.01 -16.27 -3.72
C CYS A 87 0.10 -14.78 -3.36
N TYR A 88 -0.78 -14.00 -3.98
CA TYR A 88 -0.81 -12.56 -3.85
C TYR A 88 -2.18 -12.04 -3.39
N VAL A 89 -2.15 -11.03 -2.53
CA VAL A 89 -3.32 -10.22 -2.19
C VAL A 89 -3.11 -8.82 -2.74
N LEU A 90 -3.68 -8.57 -3.92
CA LEU A 90 -3.50 -7.34 -4.70
C LEU A 90 -4.63 -6.32 -4.45
N SER A 91 -5.30 -6.44 -3.32
CA SER A 91 -6.47 -5.65 -2.97
C SER A 91 -6.11 -4.25 -2.50
N GLU A 92 -7.01 -3.30 -2.70
CA GLU A 92 -6.81 -1.89 -2.33
C GLU A 92 -6.58 -1.70 -0.83
N LEU A 93 -6.14 -0.50 -0.45
CA LEU A 93 -6.01 -0.11 0.95
C LEU A 93 -7.39 -0.10 1.64
N GLY A 94 -7.45 -0.57 2.88
CA GLY A 94 -8.69 -0.60 3.66
C GLY A 94 -9.60 -1.82 3.42
N THR A 95 -9.21 -2.77 2.56
CA THR A 95 -9.97 -4.01 2.32
C THR A 95 -9.75 -5.11 3.37
N GLY A 96 -9.04 -4.83 4.46
CA GLY A 96 -8.83 -5.78 5.56
C GLY A 96 -7.82 -6.90 5.27
N LYS A 97 -6.87 -6.68 4.36
CA LYS A 97 -5.83 -7.64 3.97
C LYS A 97 -5.07 -8.23 5.17
N THR A 98 -4.66 -7.37 6.10
CA THR A 98 -3.86 -7.75 7.27
C THR A 98 -4.60 -8.77 8.12
N LEU A 99 -5.83 -8.47 8.52
CA LEU A 99 -6.65 -9.36 9.35
C LEU A 99 -6.98 -10.67 8.63
N ALA A 100 -7.27 -10.63 7.33
CA ALA A 100 -7.48 -11.84 6.52
C ALA A 100 -6.23 -12.74 6.52
N SER A 101 -5.03 -12.16 6.43
CA SER A 101 -3.77 -12.90 6.49
C SER A 101 -3.51 -13.48 7.89
N VAL A 102 -3.86 -12.75 8.95
CA VAL A 102 -3.76 -13.24 10.32
C VAL A 102 -4.72 -14.41 10.56
N PHE A 103 -5.98 -14.31 10.15
CA PHE A 103 -6.94 -15.42 10.23
C PHE A 103 -6.42 -16.66 9.48
N SER A 104 -5.86 -16.47 8.30
CA SER A 104 -5.30 -17.57 7.51
C SER A 104 -4.11 -18.24 8.22
N ALA A 105 -3.22 -17.43 8.78
CA ALA A 105 -2.08 -17.92 9.55
C ALA A 105 -2.52 -18.68 10.80
N GLU A 106 -3.49 -18.16 11.56
CA GLU A 106 -4.05 -18.84 12.75
C GLU A 106 -4.74 -20.16 12.38
N TYR A 107 -5.50 -20.20 11.27
CA TYR A 107 -6.07 -21.45 10.80
C TYR A 107 -4.99 -22.50 10.48
N LEU A 108 -3.95 -22.12 9.74
CA LEU A 108 -2.84 -23.03 9.42
C LEU A 108 -2.04 -23.45 10.67
N ARG A 109 -1.98 -22.60 11.69
CA ARG A 109 -1.37 -22.94 12.98
C ARG A 109 -2.22 -23.94 13.76
N GLN A 110 -3.53 -23.74 13.82
CA GLN A 110 -4.47 -24.66 14.47
C GLN A 110 -4.50 -26.03 13.80
N THR A 111 -4.32 -26.09 12.48
CA THR A 111 -4.22 -27.37 11.74
C THR A 111 -2.83 -28.01 11.82
N GLY A 112 -1.85 -27.36 12.44
CA GLY A 112 -0.49 -27.86 12.57
C GLY A 112 0.38 -27.74 11.32
N GLU A 113 -0.12 -27.05 10.27
CA GLU A 113 0.62 -26.84 9.02
C GLU A 113 1.70 -25.77 9.14
N VAL A 114 1.54 -24.84 10.06
CA VAL A 114 2.44 -23.71 10.33
C VAL A 114 2.69 -23.63 11.84
N LYS A 115 3.95 -23.50 12.24
CA LYS A 115 4.34 -23.25 13.65
C LYS A 115 4.82 -21.82 13.86
N ARG A 116 5.71 -21.33 12.97
CA ARG A 116 6.32 -20.01 13.08
C ARG A 116 6.05 -19.18 11.85
N VAL A 117 5.62 -17.95 12.08
CA VAL A 117 5.29 -16.97 11.04
C VAL A 117 6.30 -15.83 11.07
N LEU A 118 6.93 -15.54 9.93
CA LEU A 118 7.70 -14.33 9.71
C LEU A 118 6.85 -13.33 8.94
N ILE A 119 6.79 -12.09 9.40
CA ILE A 119 6.07 -10.99 8.74
C ILE A 119 7.07 -9.87 8.49
N THR A 120 7.19 -9.42 7.25
CA THR A 120 7.90 -8.18 6.95
C THR A 120 6.94 -7.12 6.48
N ALA A 121 7.07 -5.92 7.06
CA ALA A 121 6.15 -4.81 6.80
C ALA A 121 6.88 -3.45 6.93
N PRO A 122 6.29 -2.35 6.48
CA PRO A 122 6.79 -1.02 6.77
C PRO A 122 6.90 -0.76 8.28
N LEU A 123 7.94 -0.03 8.69
CA LEU A 123 8.22 0.20 10.12
C LEU A 123 7.03 0.79 10.90
N SER A 124 6.27 1.67 10.27
CA SER A 124 5.14 2.37 10.88
C SER A 124 3.95 1.47 11.24
N VAL A 125 3.85 0.25 10.69
CA VAL A 125 2.69 -0.64 10.89
C VAL A 125 3.01 -1.88 11.74
N LEU A 126 4.26 -2.08 12.15
CA LEU A 126 4.65 -3.28 12.90
C LEU A 126 3.81 -3.47 14.16
N THR A 127 3.80 -2.46 15.04
CA THR A 127 3.05 -2.50 16.30
C THR A 127 1.59 -2.05 16.12
N PRO A 128 1.29 -0.87 15.52
CA PRO A 128 -0.09 -0.36 15.54
C PRO A 128 -1.06 -1.13 14.64
N VAL A 129 -0.55 -1.96 13.73
CA VAL A 129 -1.39 -2.76 12.84
C VAL A 129 -1.14 -4.26 13.07
N TRP A 130 0.06 -4.75 12.76
CA TRP A 130 0.32 -6.20 12.79
C TRP A 130 0.21 -6.78 14.20
N GLU A 131 0.90 -6.22 15.19
CA GLU A 131 0.82 -6.72 16.56
C GLU A 131 -0.61 -6.62 17.12
N LYS A 132 -1.31 -5.51 16.84
CA LYS A 132 -2.70 -5.31 17.24
C LYS A 132 -3.66 -6.31 16.60
N GLU A 133 -3.56 -6.56 15.28
CA GLU A 133 -4.46 -7.48 14.60
C GLU A 133 -4.17 -8.94 14.93
N ILE A 134 -2.91 -9.30 15.17
CA ILE A 134 -2.57 -10.64 15.70
C ILE A 134 -3.17 -10.83 17.10
N PHE A 135 -3.02 -9.84 17.98
CA PHE A 135 -3.61 -9.89 19.32
C PHE A 135 -5.14 -9.97 19.28
N LEU A 136 -5.77 -9.25 18.36
CA LEU A 136 -7.22 -9.30 18.16
C LEU A 136 -7.70 -10.69 17.73
N ALA A 137 -6.98 -11.35 16.84
CA ALA A 137 -7.30 -12.67 16.34
C ALA A 137 -6.92 -13.78 17.34
N ASN A 138 -5.82 -13.61 18.07
CA ASN A 138 -5.36 -14.56 19.08
C ASN A 138 -4.64 -13.82 20.23
N PRO A 139 -5.36 -13.50 21.32
CA PRO A 139 -4.77 -12.83 22.49
C PRO A 139 -3.65 -13.63 23.20
N HIS A 140 -3.56 -14.93 22.95
CA HIS A 140 -2.54 -15.80 23.54
C HIS A 140 -1.32 -15.99 22.63
N ALA A 141 -1.32 -15.44 21.42
CA ALA A 141 -0.19 -15.54 20.51
C ALA A 141 1.04 -14.81 21.06
N ARG A 142 2.17 -15.49 21.01
CA ARG A 142 3.46 -14.91 21.39
C ARG A 142 4.05 -14.17 20.19
N ILE A 143 4.17 -12.85 20.32
CA ILE A 143 4.63 -11.97 19.23
C ILE A 143 5.98 -11.37 19.60
N ARG A 144 6.89 -11.28 18.64
CA ARG A 144 8.17 -10.57 18.76
C ARG A 144 8.33 -9.58 17.61
N VAL A 145 8.35 -8.30 17.97
CA VAL A 145 8.66 -7.22 17.01
C VAL A 145 10.18 -7.04 16.98
N LEU A 146 10.81 -7.47 15.90
CA LEU A 146 12.28 -7.47 15.71
C LEU A 146 12.78 -6.09 15.31
N HIS A 147 12.45 -5.08 16.11
CA HIS A 147 12.89 -3.70 15.89
C HIS A 147 13.50 -3.11 17.16
N ALA A 148 14.76 -2.75 17.08
CA ALA A 148 15.52 -2.06 18.12
C ALA A 148 16.70 -1.34 17.47
N ASP A 149 17.28 -0.35 18.17
CA ASP A 149 18.41 0.43 17.68
C ASP A 149 19.67 -0.43 17.50
N LYS A 150 19.92 -1.33 18.46
CA LYS A 150 21.09 -2.21 18.45
C LYS A 150 20.75 -3.58 17.85
N ARG A 151 21.60 -4.07 16.93
CA ARG A 151 21.47 -5.42 16.32
C ARG A 151 21.43 -6.52 17.39
N VAL A 152 22.25 -6.41 18.45
CA VAL A 152 22.27 -7.40 19.55
C VAL A 152 20.88 -7.57 20.17
N ARG A 153 20.14 -6.48 20.40
CA ARG A 153 18.80 -6.56 20.96
C ARG A 153 17.81 -7.24 20.01
N ARG A 154 17.94 -7.00 18.71
CA ARG A 154 17.12 -7.70 17.70
C ARG A 154 17.38 -9.20 17.68
N LEU A 155 18.65 -9.62 17.85
CA LEU A 155 19.03 -11.03 17.96
C LEU A 155 18.47 -11.68 19.23
N GLN A 156 18.49 -10.99 20.36
CA GLN A 156 17.86 -11.46 21.60
C GLN A 156 16.37 -11.71 21.39
N LEU A 157 15.65 -10.76 20.77
CA LEU A 157 14.22 -10.89 20.45
C LEU A 157 13.95 -12.07 19.49
N LEU A 158 14.83 -12.28 18.50
CA LEU A 158 14.73 -13.41 17.57
C LEU A 158 15.01 -14.76 18.26
N ALA A 159 15.90 -14.80 19.24
CA ALA A 159 16.23 -16.01 19.99
C ALA A 159 15.04 -16.49 20.85
N GLU A 160 14.25 -15.56 21.37
CA GLU A 160 13.04 -15.90 22.16
C GLU A 160 12.07 -16.75 21.32
N ASP A 161 11.35 -17.67 21.96
CA ASP A 161 10.35 -18.48 21.27
C ASP A 161 9.04 -17.71 21.12
N ALA A 162 8.55 -17.63 19.89
CA ALA A 162 7.32 -16.95 19.55
C ALA A 162 6.61 -17.61 18.37
N ASP A 163 5.34 -17.28 18.23
CA ASP A 163 4.49 -17.74 17.15
C ASP A 163 4.62 -16.83 15.92
N TYR A 164 4.77 -15.51 16.18
CA TYR A 164 4.92 -14.47 15.18
C TYR A 164 6.17 -13.64 15.41
N TYR A 165 6.92 -13.42 14.35
CA TYR A 165 8.08 -12.52 14.31
C TYR A 165 7.81 -11.45 13.27
N VAL A 166 7.73 -10.20 13.70
CA VAL A 166 7.40 -9.05 12.84
C VAL A 166 8.63 -8.16 12.69
N ILE A 167 9.08 -7.92 11.47
CA ILE A 167 10.30 -7.16 11.18
C ILE A 167 10.02 -6.09 10.12
N ASN A 168 10.68 -4.94 10.22
CA ASN A 168 10.62 -3.95 9.15
C ASN A 168 11.47 -4.39 7.94
N HIS A 169 11.10 -3.97 6.73
CA HIS A 169 11.77 -4.36 5.49
C HIS A 169 13.29 -4.20 5.56
N HIS A 170 13.78 -3.04 5.99
CA HIS A 170 15.22 -2.78 6.13
C HIS A 170 15.90 -3.60 7.24
N GLY A 171 15.14 -4.30 8.05
CA GLY A 171 15.65 -5.24 9.04
C GLY A 171 16.02 -6.60 8.43
N LEU A 172 15.44 -6.98 7.28
CA LEU A 172 15.72 -8.26 6.64
C LEU A 172 17.20 -8.45 6.29
N PRO A 173 17.89 -7.50 5.61
CA PRO A 173 19.30 -7.64 5.33
C PRO A 173 20.18 -7.75 6.59
N LEU A 174 19.76 -7.12 7.69
CA LEU A 174 20.52 -7.10 8.93
C LEU A 174 20.52 -8.43 9.68
N LEU A 175 19.48 -9.24 9.50
CA LEU A 175 19.24 -10.50 10.23
C LEU A 175 19.03 -11.71 9.30
N LYS A 176 19.39 -11.58 8.02
CA LYS A 176 19.08 -12.57 6.97
C LYS A 176 19.45 -13.99 7.38
N ASP A 177 20.71 -14.20 7.81
CA ASP A 177 21.22 -15.53 8.08
C ASP A 177 20.59 -16.14 9.35
N GLU A 178 20.33 -15.31 10.36
CA GLU A 178 19.67 -15.74 11.58
C GLU A 178 18.19 -16.03 11.37
N LEU A 179 17.52 -15.26 10.49
CA LEU A 179 16.14 -15.54 10.09
C LEU A 179 16.04 -16.87 9.34
N ILE A 180 16.97 -17.16 8.45
CA ILE A 180 17.06 -18.46 7.76
C ILE A 180 17.29 -19.60 8.77
N ALA A 181 18.21 -19.42 9.71
CA ALA A 181 18.53 -20.42 10.74
C ALA A 181 17.34 -20.69 11.69
N LYS A 182 16.47 -19.70 11.94
CA LYS A 182 15.29 -19.84 12.82
C LYS A 182 14.22 -20.77 12.24
N LYS A 183 14.18 -20.97 10.94
CA LYS A 183 13.25 -21.84 10.18
C LYS A 183 11.80 -21.42 10.40
N PHE A 184 11.25 -20.71 9.44
CA PHE A 184 9.86 -20.29 9.40
C PHE A 184 9.06 -21.17 8.43
N ASP A 185 7.77 -21.37 8.72
CA ASP A 185 6.87 -22.16 7.86
C ASP A 185 6.08 -21.25 6.91
N LEU A 186 5.84 -20.00 7.35
CA LEU A 186 5.09 -18.98 6.60
C LEU A 186 5.86 -17.66 6.62
N PHE A 187 6.00 -17.04 5.45
CA PHE A 187 6.54 -15.70 5.28
C PHE A 187 5.50 -14.79 4.63
N ILE A 188 5.06 -13.76 5.33
CA ILE A 188 4.13 -12.74 4.85
C ILE A 188 4.91 -11.48 4.51
N ILE A 189 4.78 -11.00 3.28
CA ILE A 189 5.44 -9.80 2.77
C ILE A 189 4.37 -8.73 2.56
N ASP A 190 4.21 -7.84 3.50
CA ASP A 190 3.34 -6.68 3.39
C ASP A 190 4.04 -5.59 2.57
N GLU A 191 3.30 -4.85 1.75
CA GLU A 191 3.80 -3.88 0.77
C GLU A 191 4.85 -4.49 -0.17
N LEU A 192 4.48 -5.61 -0.81
CA LEU A 192 5.33 -6.38 -1.73
C LEU A 192 5.95 -5.50 -2.84
N ALA A 193 5.29 -4.42 -3.26
CA ALA A 193 5.80 -3.48 -4.24
C ALA A 193 7.17 -2.86 -3.86
N THR A 194 7.54 -2.88 -2.58
CA THR A 194 8.87 -2.47 -2.11
C THR A 194 9.97 -3.39 -2.67
N PHE A 195 9.64 -4.64 -2.98
CA PHE A 195 10.56 -5.66 -3.51
C PHE A 195 10.57 -5.74 -5.04
N ARG A 196 10.16 -4.69 -5.76
CA ARG A 196 10.11 -4.65 -7.24
C ARG A 196 11.49 -4.67 -7.91
N THR A 197 12.57 -4.34 -7.20
CA THR A 197 13.93 -4.18 -7.76
C THR A 197 14.89 -5.27 -7.29
N PRO A 198 15.15 -6.32 -8.08
CA PRO A 198 15.99 -7.48 -7.67
C PRO A 198 17.46 -7.17 -7.38
N LYS A 199 17.95 -6.01 -7.79
CA LYS A 199 19.36 -5.59 -7.54
C LYS A 199 19.60 -5.09 -6.11
N THR A 200 18.55 -4.87 -5.32
CA THR A 200 18.67 -4.35 -3.94
C THR A 200 19.02 -5.46 -2.95
N ASP A 201 19.75 -5.11 -1.90
CA ASP A 201 20.05 -6.05 -0.80
C ASP A 201 18.77 -6.52 -0.09
N LEU A 202 17.77 -5.65 -0.05
CA LEU A 202 16.44 -5.97 0.46
C LEU A 202 15.82 -7.15 -0.29
N TRP A 203 15.78 -7.07 -1.63
CA TRP A 203 15.23 -8.14 -2.46
C TRP A 203 16.05 -9.43 -2.36
N ARG A 204 17.39 -9.33 -2.40
CA ARG A 204 18.28 -10.50 -2.27
C ARG A 204 18.09 -11.21 -0.95
N SER A 205 17.91 -10.46 0.14
CA SER A 205 17.68 -11.02 1.48
C SER A 205 16.33 -11.72 1.55
N ALA A 206 15.27 -11.11 1.05
CA ALA A 206 13.95 -11.73 0.97
C ALA A 206 13.98 -13.00 0.11
N LYS A 207 14.68 -12.98 -1.04
CA LYS A 207 14.84 -14.16 -1.91
C LYS A 207 15.56 -15.29 -1.22
N ALA A 208 16.66 -15.01 -0.50
CA ALA A 208 17.38 -16.02 0.26
C ALA A 208 16.51 -16.67 1.35
N ILE A 209 15.67 -15.85 2.03
CA ILE A 209 14.72 -16.35 3.02
C ILE A 209 13.64 -17.23 2.34
N VAL A 210 13.10 -16.80 1.21
CA VAL A 210 12.11 -17.59 0.44
C VAL A 210 12.71 -18.92 -0.03
N ASP A 211 13.95 -18.91 -0.50
CA ASP A 211 14.68 -20.10 -1.02
C ASP A 211 15.15 -21.04 0.09
N SER A 212 15.09 -20.65 1.36
CA SER A 212 15.49 -21.50 2.49
C SER A 212 14.51 -22.67 2.77
N GLY A 213 13.45 -22.80 1.96
CA GLY A 213 12.49 -23.90 2.06
C GLY A 213 11.21 -23.55 2.82
N ILE A 214 10.88 -22.28 2.95
CA ILE A 214 9.60 -21.83 3.56
C ILE A 214 8.42 -22.36 2.75
N LYS A 215 7.51 -23.05 3.42
CA LYS A 215 6.34 -23.72 2.80
C LYS A 215 5.36 -22.71 2.21
N TYR A 216 5.00 -21.67 2.96
CA TYR A 216 4.04 -20.66 2.55
C TYR A 216 4.72 -19.29 2.40
N VAL A 217 4.49 -18.60 1.28
CA VAL A 217 4.90 -17.20 1.09
C VAL A 217 3.76 -16.41 0.48
N TRP A 218 3.28 -15.41 1.19
CA TRP A 218 2.18 -14.54 0.77
C TRP A 218 2.67 -13.12 0.58
N GLY A 219 2.40 -12.56 -0.60
CA GLY A 219 2.74 -11.17 -0.92
C GLY A 219 1.50 -10.30 -0.98
N MET A 220 1.54 -9.17 -0.29
CA MET A 220 0.40 -8.23 -0.25
C MET A 220 0.81 -6.86 -0.74
N THR A 221 0.02 -6.26 -1.62
CA THR A 221 0.19 -4.86 -2.05
C THR A 221 -1.09 -4.34 -2.68
N GLY A 222 -1.40 -3.06 -2.48
CA GLY A 222 -2.50 -2.38 -3.19
C GLY A 222 -2.12 -1.94 -4.61
N SER A 223 -0.83 -1.83 -4.89
CA SER A 223 -0.30 -1.31 -6.16
C SER A 223 0.82 -2.21 -6.69
N PRO A 224 0.51 -3.31 -7.39
CA PRO A 224 1.51 -4.27 -7.86
C PRO A 224 2.46 -3.69 -8.92
N ARG A 225 2.06 -2.62 -9.61
CA ARG A 225 2.85 -1.92 -10.62
C ARG A 225 2.81 -0.40 -10.43
N PRO A 226 3.43 0.14 -9.38
CA PRO A 226 3.28 1.55 -9.02
C PRO A 226 3.80 2.52 -10.10
N LYS A 227 4.76 2.12 -10.91
CA LYS A 227 5.36 2.98 -11.95
C LYS A 227 5.21 2.43 -13.36
N ALA A 228 5.32 1.12 -13.54
CA ALA A 228 5.30 0.47 -14.85
C ALA A 228 4.96 -1.02 -14.72
N PRO A 229 4.50 -1.69 -15.79
CA PRO A 229 4.32 -3.14 -15.81
C PRO A 229 5.56 -3.91 -15.34
N THR A 230 6.74 -3.40 -15.65
CA THR A 230 8.03 -4.00 -15.24
C THR A 230 8.24 -4.08 -13.73
N ASP A 231 7.53 -3.31 -12.91
CA ASP A 231 7.59 -3.38 -11.46
C ASP A 231 7.09 -4.73 -10.91
N ALA A 232 6.21 -5.41 -11.65
CA ALA A 232 5.70 -6.72 -11.28
C ALA A 232 6.76 -7.83 -11.39
N TRP A 233 7.76 -7.67 -12.28
CA TRP A 233 8.74 -8.72 -12.52
C TRP A 233 9.54 -9.11 -11.28
N GLY A 234 10.06 -8.13 -10.54
CA GLY A 234 10.81 -8.40 -9.31
C GLY A 234 9.98 -9.10 -8.24
N GLN A 235 8.71 -8.73 -8.13
CA GLN A 235 7.75 -9.32 -7.20
C GLN A 235 7.43 -10.78 -7.60
N ALA A 236 7.15 -11.02 -8.89
CA ALA A 236 6.89 -12.36 -9.41
C ALA A 236 8.13 -13.26 -9.31
N ARG A 237 9.33 -12.73 -9.60
CA ARG A 237 10.59 -13.47 -9.41
C ARG A 237 10.84 -13.89 -7.96
N LEU A 238 10.26 -13.19 -7.02
CA LEU A 238 10.38 -13.52 -5.59
C LEU A 238 9.41 -14.65 -5.18
N LEU A 239 8.14 -14.60 -5.61
CA LEU A 239 7.09 -15.54 -5.17
C LEU A 239 6.82 -16.68 -6.16
N THR A 240 6.64 -16.35 -7.43
CA THR A 240 6.20 -17.27 -8.51
C THR A 240 7.16 -17.22 -9.71
N PRO A 241 8.44 -17.54 -9.52
CA PRO A 241 9.45 -17.40 -10.55
C PRO A 241 9.17 -18.22 -11.82
N GLU A 242 8.37 -19.28 -11.71
CA GLU A 242 7.94 -20.14 -12.83
C GLU A 242 6.90 -19.45 -13.74
N ARG A 243 6.20 -18.43 -13.26
CA ARG A 243 5.16 -17.70 -14.00
C ARG A 243 5.67 -16.45 -14.72
N THR A 244 6.94 -16.13 -14.58
CA THR A 244 7.54 -14.95 -15.22
C THR A 244 8.81 -15.28 -15.95
N THR A 245 9.29 -14.36 -16.78
CA THR A 245 10.52 -14.56 -17.55
C THR A 245 11.75 -14.64 -16.64
N ARG A 246 12.77 -15.39 -17.09
CA ARG A 246 14.02 -15.54 -16.34
C ARG A 246 14.80 -14.23 -16.21
N THR A 247 14.71 -13.34 -17.22
CA THR A 247 15.44 -12.08 -17.26
C THR A 247 14.49 -10.88 -17.28
N PHE A 248 14.90 -9.80 -16.63
CA PHE A 248 14.20 -8.52 -16.64
C PHE A 248 14.06 -7.96 -18.06
N THR A 249 15.12 -8.04 -18.87
CA THR A 249 15.11 -7.52 -20.24
C THR A 249 13.99 -8.15 -21.05
N ARG A 250 13.85 -9.49 -21.01
CA ARG A 250 12.78 -10.19 -21.74
C ARG A 250 11.39 -9.77 -21.24
N PHE A 251 11.17 -9.61 -19.93
CA PHE A 251 9.90 -9.16 -19.40
C PHE A 251 9.59 -7.72 -19.82
N ARG A 252 10.61 -6.85 -19.76
CA ARG A 252 10.48 -5.48 -20.24
C ARG A 252 10.10 -5.43 -21.72
N ASP A 253 10.77 -6.19 -22.58
CA ASP A 253 10.53 -6.18 -24.02
C ASP A 253 9.15 -6.75 -24.41
N LEU A 254 8.59 -7.64 -23.57
CA LEU A 254 7.22 -8.12 -23.72
C LEU A 254 6.17 -7.11 -23.25
N THR A 255 6.45 -6.33 -22.21
CA THR A 255 5.48 -5.42 -21.58
C THR A 255 5.65 -3.98 -21.99
N MET A 256 6.79 -3.61 -22.55
CA MET A 256 7.16 -2.23 -22.91
C MET A 256 7.72 -2.18 -24.33
N MET A 257 7.54 -1.03 -24.98
CA MET A 257 8.21 -0.71 -26.22
C MET A 257 9.05 0.55 -26.08
N GLN A 258 10.22 0.59 -26.68
CA GLN A 258 11.08 1.75 -26.68
C GLN A 258 10.59 2.75 -27.73
N VAL A 259 10.21 3.94 -27.31
CA VAL A 259 9.72 5.03 -28.18
C VAL A 259 10.88 5.97 -28.57
N SER A 260 11.85 6.14 -27.66
CA SER A 260 13.10 6.87 -27.91
C SER A 260 14.20 6.30 -27.03
N GLN A 261 15.46 6.79 -27.18
CA GLN A 261 16.61 6.31 -26.42
C GLN A 261 16.36 6.18 -24.90
N PHE A 262 15.51 7.04 -24.33
CA PHE A 262 15.23 7.05 -22.89
C PHE A 262 13.74 6.90 -22.54
N LYS A 263 12.84 6.78 -23.54
CA LYS A 263 11.40 6.73 -23.32
C LYS A 263 10.83 5.37 -23.70
N TRP A 264 10.12 4.76 -22.76
CA TRP A 264 9.42 3.48 -22.92
C TRP A 264 7.92 3.70 -22.73
N ALA A 265 7.12 3.09 -23.59
CA ALA A 265 5.66 3.05 -23.51
C ALA A 265 5.19 1.63 -23.18
N GLU A 266 4.03 1.51 -22.59
CA GLU A 266 3.41 0.21 -22.32
C GLU A 266 2.89 -0.41 -23.63
N ARG A 267 3.11 -1.72 -23.79
CA ARG A 267 2.51 -2.47 -24.90
C ARG A 267 1.06 -2.79 -24.62
N ALA A 268 0.25 -2.95 -25.66
CA ALA A 268 -1.05 -3.59 -25.54
C ALA A 268 -0.89 -5.01 -24.95
N GLY A 269 -1.75 -5.43 -24.02
CA GLY A 269 -1.65 -6.71 -23.33
C GLY A 269 -0.62 -6.78 -22.21
N ALA A 270 0.10 -5.71 -21.88
CA ALA A 270 1.05 -5.70 -20.77
C ALA A 270 0.39 -6.02 -19.42
N ASN A 271 -0.88 -5.62 -19.25
CA ASN A 271 -1.64 -5.94 -18.04
C ASN A 271 -1.90 -7.43 -17.88
N ASP A 272 -2.19 -8.15 -18.95
CA ASP A 272 -2.46 -9.59 -18.94
C ASP A 272 -1.20 -10.35 -18.54
N LEU A 273 -0.04 -9.95 -19.08
CA LEU A 273 1.25 -10.51 -18.69
C LEU A 273 1.60 -10.27 -17.22
N VAL A 274 1.27 -9.09 -16.69
CA VAL A 274 1.43 -8.79 -15.25
C VAL A 274 0.47 -9.65 -14.43
N PHE A 275 -0.79 -9.75 -14.86
CA PHE A 275 -1.79 -10.58 -14.19
C PHE A 275 -1.35 -12.05 -14.13
N ASP A 276 -0.92 -12.62 -15.25
CA ASP A 276 -0.47 -14.02 -15.33
C ASP A 276 0.77 -14.27 -14.47
N ALA A 277 1.71 -13.33 -14.45
CA ALA A 277 2.92 -13.44 -13.65
C ALA A 277 2.64 -13.44 -12.13
N MET A 278 1.54 -12.81 -11.71
CA MET A 278 1.16 -12.65 -10.31
C MET A 278 -0.05 -13.52 -9.93
N GLN A 279 -0.11 -14.75 -10.42
CA GLN A 279 -1.11 -15.75 -10.04
C GLN A 279 -0.49 -16.84 -9.14
N PRO A 280 -1.30 -17.46 -8.24
CA PRO A 280 -2.71 -17.13 -7.93
C PRO A 280 -2.84 -15.87 -7.10
N SER A 281 -3.86 -15.08 -7.37
CA SER A 281 -4.11 -13.81 -6.67
C SER A 281 -5.58 -13.53 -6.43
N VAL A 282 -5.86 -12.68 -5.43
CA VAL A 282 -7.15 -12.00 -5.27
C VAL A 282 -6.94 -10.49 -5.37
N ARG A 283 -7.96 -9.80 -5.91
CA ARG A 283 -7.97 -8.35 -5.99
C ARG A 283 -9.38 -7.83 -5.70
N TYR A 284 -9.48 -7.08 -4.62
CA TYR A 284 -10.71 -6.40 -4.22
C TYR A 284 -10.47 -4.90 -4.15
N THR A 285 -11.47 -4.15 -4.56
CA THR A 285 -11.54 -2.71 -4.40
C THR A 285 -12.19 -2.37 -3.05
N LEU A 286 -12.06 -1.14 -2.63
CA LEU A 286 -12.71 -0.72 -1.39
C LEU A 286 -14.24 -0.73 -1.51
N SER A 287 -14.78 -0.55 -2.72
CA SER A 287 -16.23 -0.68 -3.01
C SER A 287 -16.78 -2.10 -2.85
N ASP A 288 -15.94 -3.12 -2.94
CA ASP A 288 -16.35 -4.50 -2.68
C ASP A 288 -16.54 -4.80 -1.18
N VAL A 289 -16.06 -3.90 -0.33
CA VAL A 289 -16.10 -4.08 1.14
C VAL A 289 -17.20 -3.25 1.78
N THR A 290 -17.39 -2.04 1.32
CA THR A 290 -18.31 -1.07 1.95
C THR A 290 -18.75 0.00 0.95
N GLU A 291 -19.98 0.41 1.07
CA GLU A 291 -20.44 1.63 0.42
C GLU A 291 -19.85 2.82 1.16
N LEU A 292 -18.89 3.47 0.54
CA LEU A 292 -18.31 4.71 1.05
C LEU A 292 -19.06 5.92 0.49
N PRO A 293 -19.21 6.98 1.29
CA PRO A 293 -19.66 8.25 0.75
C PRO A 293 -18.78 8.69 -0.43
N PRO A 294 -19.35 9.37 -1.44
CA PRO A 294 -18.62 9.76 -2.64
C PRO A 294 -17.45 10.70 -2.30
N THR A 295 -16.36 10.52 -3.04
CA THR A 295 -15.19 11.42 -2.98
C THR A 295 -15.25 12.39 -4.15
N VAL A 296 -15.24 13.67 -3.84
CA VAL A 296 -15.18 14.76 -4.83
C VAL A 296 -13.78 15.36 -4.80
N THR A 297 -13.16 15.50 -5.97
CA THR A 297 -11.87 16.18 -6.11
C THR A 297 -12.06 17.46 -6.91
N ILE A 298 -11.63 18.58 -6.35
CA ILE A 298 -11.72 19.89 -7.00
C ILE A 298 -10.33 20.52 -7.13
N ASP A 299 -10.09 21.20 -8.24
CA ASP A 299 -8.93 22.06 -8.44
C ASP A 299 -9.37 23.52 -8.16
N HIS A 300 -8.81 24.10 -7.12
CA HIS A 300 -9.07 25.49 -6.75
C HIS A 300 -7.90 26.38 -7.22
N VAL A 301 -8.18 27.25 -8.16
CA VAL A 301 -7.18 28.17 -8.71
C VAL A 301 -6.93 29.32 -7.75
N VAL A 302 -5.69 29.48 -7.33
CA VAL A 302 -5.26 30.53 -6.41
C VAL A 302 -4.46 31.59 -7.18
N ALA A 303 -4.77 32.84 -6.95
CA ALA A 303 -3.99 33.93 -7.53
C ALA A 303 -2.56 33.93 -6.96
N SER A 304 -1.57 34.10 -7.82
CA SER A 304 -0.18 34.30 -7.40
C SER A 304 0.12 35.80 -7.30
N GLU A 305 0.83 36.20 -6.27
CA GLU A 305 1.26 37.58 -6.13
C GLU A 305 2.34 37.97 -7.19
N PRO A 306 2.45 39.26 -7.56
CA PRO A 306 3.35 39.71 -8.63
C PRO A 306 4.80 39.24 -8.45
N GLN A 307 5.33 39.34 -7.24
CA GLN A 307 6.71 38.91 -6.94
C GLN A 307 6.88 37.38 -7.08
N ALA A 308 5.89 36.59 -6.64
CA ALA A 308 5.89 35.15 -6.80
C ALA A 308 5.78 34.75 -8.28
N LYS A 309 4.95 35.43 -9.06
CA LYS A 309 4.87 35.25 -10.53
C LYS A 309 6.19 35.52 -11.21
N GLN A 310 6.85 36.62 -10.86
CA GLN A 310 8.16 36.99 -11.43
C GLN A 310 9.22 35.96 -11.09
N ALA A 311 9.30 35.53 -9.81
CA ALA A 311 10.23 34.49 -9.38
C ALA A 311 9.99 33.17 -10.10
N TYR A 312 8.71 32.77 -10.26
CA TYR A 312 8.32 31.58 -11.00
C TYR A 312 8.77 31.66 -12.47
N LYS A 313 8.49 32.79 -13.15
CA LYS A 313 8.87 33.01 -14.55
C LYS A 313 10.38 32.92 -14.74
N LEU A 314 11.16 33.61 -13.91
CA LEU A 314 12.63 33.58 -13.98
C LEU A 314 13.17 32.15 -13.78
N MET A 315 12.65 31.42 -12.82
CA MET A 315 13.03 30.01 -12.61
C MET A 315 12.64 29.14 -13.79
N PHE A 316 11.44 29.30 -14.30
CA PHE A 316 10.90 28.54 -15.43
C PHE A 316 11.75 28.77 -16.70
N ASP A 317 12.03 30.03 -17.04
CA ASP A 317 12.84 30.42 -18.21
C ASP A 317 14.27 29.85 -18.09
N LYS A 318 14.86 29.91 -16.92
CA LYS A 318 16.18 29.29 -16.65
C LYS A 318 16.15 27.78 -16.89
N LEU A 319 15.13 27.09 -16.39
CA LEU A 319 14.99 25.64 -16.55
C LEU A 319 14.72 25.26 -18.00
N ARG A 320 13.93 26.05 -18.73
CA ARG A 320 13.67 25.87 -20.15
C ARG A 320 14.96 25.96 -20.95
N MET A 321 15.76 27.01 -20.78
CA MET A 321 17.07 27.15 -21.42
C MET A 321 18.02 25.97 -21.12
N MET A 322 17.99 25.44 -19.89
CA MET A 322 18.76 24.25 -19.55
C MET A 322 18.24 22.99 -20.28
N SER A 323 16.93 22.88 -20.50
CA SER A 323 16.33 21.80 -21.28
C SER A 323 16.76 21.84 -22.73
N GLU A 324 16.68 23.01 -23.38
CA GLU A 324 17.09 23.22 -24.78
C GLU A 324 18.56 22.88 -25.01
N LYS A 325 19.41 23.12 -24.02
CA LYS A 325 20.84 22.73 -24.02
C LYS A 325 21.10 21.28 -23.69
N GLY A 326 20.07 20.45 -23.52
CA GLY A 326 20.20 19.03 -23.13
C GLY A 326 20.71 18.80 -21.71
N ALA A 327 20.74 19.82 -20.85
CA ALA A 327 21.23 19.72 -19.49
C ALA A 327 20.20 19.12 -18.51
N ILE A 328 18.93 18.96 -18.92
CA ILE A 328 17.90 18.29 -18.11
C ILE A 328 17.89 16.82 -18.45
N THR A 329 18.29 16.01 -17.48
CA THR A 329 18.26 14.56 -17.53
C THR A 329 17.13 14.02 -16.65
N ALA A 330 16.71 12.78 -16.88
CA ALA A 330 15.73 12.10 -16.02
C ALA A 330 16.17 12.05 -14.54
N ALA A 331 17.45 12.11 -14.26
CA ALA A 331 18.00 12.09 -12.91
C ALA A 331 17.81 13.40 -12.16
N ASN A 332 17.88 14.56 -12.85
CA ASN A 332 17.75 15.88 -12.22
C ASN A 332 16.37 16.52 -12.41
N GLU A 333 15.53 15.99 -13.29
CA GLU A 333 14.18 16.51 -13.56
C GLU A 333 13.34 16.65 -12.27
N GLY A 334 13.33 15.65 -11.41
CA GLY A 334 12.58 15.67 -10.15
C GLY A 334 13.02 16.77 -9.17
N VAL A 335 14.31 17.09 -9.16
CA VAL A 335 14.86 18.18 -8.34
C VAL A 335 14.39 19.54 -8.88
N LEU A 336 14.40 19.71 -10.21
CA LEU A 336 13.99 20.94 -10.87
C LEU A 336 12.50 21.19 -10.74
N GLN A 337 11.67 20.14 -10.86
CA GLN A 337 10.23 20.18 -10.54
C GLN A 337 9.99 20.65 -9.11
N SER A 338 10.75 20.08 -8.15
CA SER A 338 10.63 20.46 -6.76
C SER A 338 10.94 21.95 -6.52
N LYS A 339 11.89 22.53 -7.24
CA LYS A 339 12.18 23.98 -7.15
C LYS A 339 11.00 24.83 -7.64
N LEU A 340 10.35 24.48 -8.75
CA LEU A 340 9.15 25.18 -9.21
C LEU A 340 7.97 25.06 -8.22
N LEU A 341 7.79 23.89 -7.61
CA LEU A 341 6.76 23.69 -6.60
C LEU A 341 7.06 24.44 -5.29
N GLN A 342 8.34 24.64 -4.93
CA GLN A 342 8.72 25.50 -3.79
C GLN A 342 8.30 26.95 -4.03
N VAL A 343 8.57 27.49 -5.22
CA VAL A 343 8.14 28.84 -5.60
C VAL A 343 6.64 28.97 -5.57
N ALA A 344 5.90 27.95 -6.05
CA ALA A 344 4.45 27.90 -5.96
C ALA A 344 3.92 27.91 -4.51
N CYS A 345 4.69 27.39 -3.55
CA CYS A 345 4.40 27.42 -2.11
C CYS A 345 4.76 28.75 -1.43
N GLY A 346 5.40 29.69 -2.13
CA GLY A 346 5.84 30.97 -1.56
C GLY A 346 7.19 30.93 -0.88
N PHE A 347 8.08 30.01 -1.27
CA PHE A 347 9.46 29.98 -0.77
C PHE A 347 10.40 29.27 -1.75
N MET A 348 11.70 29.35 -1.50
CA MET A 348 12.73 28.60 -2.21
C MET A 348 13.92 28.32 -1.27
N TYR A 349 14.43 27.10 -1.29
CA TYR A 349 15.73 26.80 -0.67
C TYR A 349 16.84 27.28 -1.58
N THR A 350 17.76 28.04 -1.01
CA THR A 350 19.00 28.49 -1.64
C THR A 350 20.08 27.41 -1.56
N ASP A 351 21.17 27.58 -2.28
CA ASP A 351 22.24 26.57 -2.35
C ASP A 351 22.98 26.39 -1.00
N ASP A 352 23.00 27.43 -0.15
CA ASP A 352 23.49 27.41 1.22
C ASP A 352 22.47 26.88 2.24
N LYS A 353 21.33 26.34 1.76
CA LYS A 353 20.21 25.80 2.56
C LYS A 353 19.43 26.85 3.36
N SER A 354 19.65 28.14 3.15
CA SER A 354 18.77 29.17 3.67
C SER A 354 17.43 29.17 2.92
N VAL A 355 16.43 29.87 3.48
CA VAL A 355 15.09 29.93 2.90
C VAL A 355 14.83 31.37 2.44
N TYR A 356 14.54 31.53 1.16
CA TYR A 356 14.01 32.76 0.61
C TYR A 356 12.50 32.70 0.56
N THR A 357 11.80 33.59 1.27
CA THR A 357 10.35 33.63 1.36
C THR A 357 9.76 34.57 0.32
N LEU A 358 8.70 34.13 -0.34
CA LEU A 358 7.93 34.89 -1.33
C LEU A 358 6.51 35.14 -0.79
N PRO A 359 5.87 36.26 -1.16
CA PRO A 359 4.49 36.51 -0.78
C PRO A 359 3.55 35.43 -1.35
N ASN A 360 2.66 34.90 -0.48
CA ASN A 360 1.69 33.85 -0.85
C ASN A 360 0.35 34.00 -0.13
N LYS A 361 0.01 35.23 0.25
CA LYS A 361 -1.21 35.56 1.02
C LYS A 361 -2.48 34.95 0.41
N PRO A 362 -2.76 35.05 -0.91
CA PRO A 362 -3.98 34.47 -1.47
C PRO A 362 -4.09 32.94 -1.26
N ARG A 363 -2.95 32.21 -1.29
CA ARG A 363 -2.93 30.77 -1.06
C ARG A 363 -3.20 30.42 0.40
N MET A 364 -2.64 31.19 1.32
CA MET A 364 -2.89 31.01 2.75
C MET A 364 -4.35 31.31 3.11
N GLU A 365 -4.93 32.37 2.51
CA GLU A 365 -6.34 32.71 2.70
C GLU A 365 -7.26 31.63 2.15
N ALA A 366 -7.01 31.12 0.93
CA ALA A 366 -7.78 30.02 0.38
C ALA A 366 -7.70 28.76 1.25
N LEU A 367 -6.50 28.42 1.76
CA LEU A 367 -6.33 27.31 2.70
C LEU A 367 -7.19 27.49 3.96
N ARG A 368 -7.11 28.65 4.60
CA ARG A 368 -7.91 29.00 5.79
C ARG A 368 -9.40 28.84 5.52
N ASP A 369 -9.86 29.37 4.39
CA ASP A 369 -11.28 29.39 4.04
C ASP A 369 -11.80 27.98 3.82
N PHE A 370 -11.04 27.09 3.17
CA PHE A 370 -11.38 25.66 3.08
C PHE A 370 -11.34 24.95 4.45
N CYS A 371 -10.39 25.28 5.31
CA CYS A 371 -10.38 24.74 6.66
C CYS A 371 -11.65 25.14 7.42
N ARG A 372 -12.05 26.40 7.37
CA ARG A 372 -13.24 26.92 8.05
C ARG A 372 -14.55 26.40 7.46
N ALA A 373 -14.60 26.18 6.15
CA ALA A 373 -15.78 25.64 5.46
C ALA A 373 -16.03 24.15 5.76
N SER A 374 -15.04 23.42 6.26
CA SER A 374 -15.19 22.01 6.59
C SER A 374 -15.89 21.81 7.93
N ASN A 375 -16.97 21.02 7.95
CA ASN A 375 -17.67 20.63 9.17
C ASN A 375 -16.95 19.53 9.97
N SER A 376 -15.94 18.89 9.38
CA SER A 376 -15.12 17.84 10.01
C SER A 376 -13.67 18.30 10.18
N LYS A 377 -12.84 17.41 10.72
CA LYS A 377 -11.41 17.66 10.74
C LYS A 377 -10.82 17.70 9.33
N VAL A 378 -9.69 18.40 9.18
CA VAL A 378 -9.04 18.66 7.90
C VAL A 378 -7.60 18.16 7.93
N ILE A 379 -7.17 17.50 6.85
CA ILE A 379 -5.76 17.15 6.65
C ILE A 379 -5.19 18.02 5.53
N VAL A 380 -4.09 18.71 5.81
CA VAL A 380 -3.37 19.54 4.83
C VAL A 380 -2.06 18.85 4.46
N PHE A 381 -1.88 18.55 3.18
CA PHE A 381 -0.65 17.94 2.68
C PHE A 381 0.23 18.94 1.94
N VAL A 382 1.51 18.94 2.30
CA VAL A 382 2.56 19.67 1.59
C VAL A 382 3.90 18.93 1.71
N PRO A 383 4.65 18.73 0.60
CA PRO A 383 5.88 17.93 0.59
C PRO A 383 7.15 18.73 0.99
N PHE A 384 6.99 19.83 1.74
CA PHE A 384 8.11 20.71 2.11
C PHE A 384 8.01 21.14 3.58
N VAL A 385 9.08 20.89 4.35
CA VAL A 385 9.09 21.14 5.81
C VAL A 385 8.88 22.63 6.15
N HIS A 386 9.52 23.53 5.42
CA HIS A 386 9.33 24.97 5.64
C HIS A 386 7.88 25.41 5.44
N ALA A 387 7.23 24.92 4.38
CA ALA A 387 5.81 25.22 4.12
C ALA A 387 4.90 24.62 5.21
N LEU A 388 5.21 23.42 5.74
CA LEU A 388 4.48 22.84 6.87
C LEU A 388 4.50 23.77 8.08
N GLN A 389 5.67 24.31 8.43
CA GLN A 389 5.84 25.24 9.55
C GLN A 389 5.06 26.55 9.32
N SER A 390 5.22 27.15 8.14
CA SER A 390 4.53 28.40 7.78
C SER A 390 3.01 28.26 7.81
N ILE A 391 2.48 27.13 7.30
CA ILE A 391 1.05 26.82 7.32
C ILE A 391 0.54 26.65 8.75
N ARG A 392 1.26 25.89 9.59
CA ARG A 392 0.91 25.72 11.00
C ARG A 392 0.83 27.06 11.71
N ASP A 393 1.86 27.87 11.60
CA ASP A 393 1.98 29.16 12.30
C ASP A 393 0.88 30.13 11.83
N TYR A 394 0.58 30.14 10.54
CA TYR A 394 -0.53 30.94 9.98
C TYR A 394 -1.90 30.47 10.52
N LEU A 395 -2.21 29.19 10.45
CA LEU A 395 -3.50 28.67 10.90
C LEU A 395 -3.70 28.80 12.41
N VAL A 396 -2.65 28.64 13.21
CA VAL A 396 -2.70 28.89 14.67
C VAL A 396 -3.00 30.37 14.94
N LYS A 397 -2.36 31.29 14.21
CA LYS A 397 -2.65 32.73 14.30
C LYS A 397 -4.11 33.05 13.92
N GLU A 398 -4.68 32.31 12.99
CA GLU A 398 -6.08 32.43 12.57
C GLU A 398 -7.06 31.73 13.53
N GLY A 399 -6.58 31.15 14.65
CA GLY A 399 -7.40 30.56 15.71
C GLY A 399 -7.72 29.07 15.55
N GLU A 400 -7.07 28.37 14.60
CA GLU A 400 -7.24 26.92 14.43
C GLU A 400 -6.36 26.12 15.40
N THR A 401 -6.84 24.96 15.84
CA THR A 401 -6.03 23.99 16.58
C THR A 401 -5.31 23.07 15.58
N VAL A 402 -3.98 23.20 15.56
CA VAL A 402 -3.15 22.57 14.51
C VAL A 402 -2.04 21.73 15.12
N GLU A 403 -1.88 20.51 14.65
CA GLU A 403 -0.69 19.70 14.86
C GLU A 403 0.03 19.42 13.54
N MET A 404 1.35 19.17 13.62
CA MET A 404 2.19 18.98 12.44
C MET A 404 2.96 17.66 12.52
N VAL A 405 3.00 16.91 11.37
CA VAL A 405 3.75 15.66 11.26
C VAL A 405 4.65 15.66 10.02
N TYR A 406 5.95 15.44 10.23
CA TYR A 406 6.96 15.33 9.18
C TYR A 406 8.06 14.33 9.57
N GLY A 407 9.06 14.11 8.71
CA GLY A 407 10.12 13.13 8.94
C GLY A 407 10.93 13.29 10.24
N GLY A 408 11.02 14.51 10.77
CA GLY A 408 11.67 14.80 12.05
C GLY A 408 10.80 14.55 13.29
N THR A 409 9.50 14.25 13.12
CA THR A 409 8.61 13.95 14.24
C THR A 409 8.92 12.57 14.81
N SER A 410 9.20 12.48 16.13
CA SER A 410 9.47 11.20 16.77
C SER A 410 8.27 10.23 16.65
N LYS A 411 8.53 8.92 16.69
CA LYS A 411 7.47 7.91 16.59
C LYS A 411 6.39 8.12 17.65
N THR A 412 6.78 8.28 18.90
CA THR A 412 5.87 8.46 20.05
C THR A 412 4.99 9.71 19.87
N THR A 413 5.60 10.84 19.50
CA THR A 413 4.86 12.09 19.25
C THR A 413 3.89 11.94 18.09
N ARG A 414 4.32 11.31 17.00
CA ARG A 414 3.50 11.08 15.82
C ARG A 414 2.29 10.19 16.13
N ASP A 415 2.51 9.09 16.85
CA ASP A 415 1.45 8.15 17.21
C ASP A 415 0.41 8.82 18.14
N ARG A 416 0.86 9.68 19.07
CA ARG A 416 -0.01 10.53 19.90
C ARG A 416 -0.84 11.48 19.04
N ILE A 417 -0.20 12.25 18.15
CA ILE A 417 -0.90 13.21 17.28
C ILE A 417 -1.99 12.52 16.46
N PHE A 418 -1.70 11.36 15.89
CA PHE A 418 -2.71 10.63 15.10
C PHE A 418 -3.85 10.10 15.96
N ALA A 419 -3.56 9.62 17.17
CA ALA A 419 -4.58 9.17 18.11
C ALA A 419 -5.50 10.33 18.56
N ASP A 420 -4.90 11.46 18.91
CA ASP A 420 -5.63 12.68 19.32
C ASP A 420 -6.46 13.23 18.14
N PHE A 421 -5.90 13.25 16.92
CA PHE A 421 -6.61 13.66 15.73
C PHE A 421 -7.79 12.74 15.42
N GLN A 422 -7.65 11.42 15.53
CA GLN A 422 -8.73 10.48 15.21
C GLN A 422 -9.80 10.45 16.29
N ASN A 423 -9.44 10.48 17.57
CA ASN A 423 -10.37 10.15 18.66
C ASN A 423 -10.70 11.33 19.56
N GLY A 424 -9.88 12.37 19.60
CA GLY A 424 -10.07 13.54 20.45
C GLY A 424 -10.78 14.69 19.73
N PRO A 425 -11.21 15.73 20.45
CA PRO A 425 -11.78 16.94 19.85
C PRO A 425 -10.72 17.80 19.15
N SER A 426 -9.48 17.75 19.57
CA SER A 426 -8.32 18.51 19.06
C SER A 426 -7.18 17.53 18.70
N PRO A 427 -6.35 17.85 17.68
CA PRO A 427 -6.42 19.02 16.80
C PRO A 427 -7.53 18.92 15.75
N ARG A 428 -7.99 20.08 15.26
CA ARG A 428 -8.94 20.16 14.15
C ARG A 428 -8.26 20.06 12.80
N VAL A 429 -7.06 20.61 12.66
CA VAL A 429 -6.28 20.58 11.43
C VAL A 429 -4.97 19.79 11.67
N LEU A 430 -4.72 18.84 10.78
CA LEU A 430 -3.46 18.11 10.74
C LEU A 430 -2.66 18.54 9.50
N VAL A 431 -1.52 19.19 9.69
CA VAL A 431 -0.61 19.57 8.60
C VAL A 431 0.48 18.50 8.48
N ALA A 432 0.59 17.83 7.34
CA ALA A 432 1.44 16.66 7.25
C ALA A 432 2.25 16.56 5.96
N HIS A 433 3.48 16.05 6.08
CA HIS A 433 4.24 15.61 4.92
C HIS A 433 3.63 14.31 4.37
N PRO A 434 3.32 14.22 3.05
CA PRO A 434 2.63 13.05 2.50
C PRO A 434 3.31 11.71 2.78
N GLN A 435 4.64 11.68 2.79
CA GLN A 435 5.42 10.49 3.10
C GLN A 435 5.15 9.92 4.51
N CYS A 436 4.79 10.77 5.47
CA CYS A 436 4.50 10.33 6.84
C CYS A 436 3.16 9.61 6.94
N MET A 437 2.32 9.72 5.90
CA MET A 437 1.04 9.04 5.80
C MET A 437 1.12 7.66 5.14
N ALA A 438 2.32 7.19 4.82
CA ALA A 438 2.51 6.08 3.91
C ALA A 438 1.85 4.77 4.36
N HIS A 439 1.67 4.48 5.67
CA HIS A 439 1.25 3.14 6.07
C HIS A 439 0.27 3.09 7.26
N GLY A 440 -0.75 2.27 7.11
CA GLY A 440 -1.57 1.67 8.18
C GLY A 440 -2.56 2.58 8.93
N LEU A 441 -2.51 3.89 8.75
CA LEU A 441 -3.34 4.83 9.52
C LEU A 441 -4.76 4.93 8.98
N THR A 442 -5.73 5.04 9.88
CA THR A 442 -7.13 5.39 9.59
C THR A 442 -7.42 6.74 10.21
N LEU A 443 -7.81 7.73 9.40
CA LEU A 443 -8.07 9.10 9.83
C LEU A 443 -9.46 9.56 9.35
N THR A 444 -10.46 8.73 9.60
CA THR A 444 -11.86 8.96 9.20
C THR A 444 -12.56 10.05 9.98
N ALA A 445 -11.93 10.61 11.02
CA ALA A 445 -12.38 11.84 11.66
C ALA A 445 -12.29 13.07 10.73
N ALA A 446 -11.47 12.99 9.68
CA ALA A 446 -11.43 13.98 8.61
C ALA A 446 -12.26 13.52 7.42
N SER A 447 -12.98 14.46 6.79
CA SER A 447 -13.61 14.26 5.48
C SER A 447 -13.02 15.16 4.40
N THR A 448 -12.14 16.09 4.77
CA THR A 448 -11.52 17.03 3.85
C THR A 448 -10.01 16.88 3.84
N ILE A 449 -9.45 16.74 2.65
CA ILE A 449 -8.00 16.80 2.38
C ILE A 449 -7.73 18.03 1.52
N ILE A 450 -6.73 18.82 1.90
CA ILE A 450 -6.26 19.95 1.12
C ILE A 450 -4.80 19.68 0.72
N TRP A 451 -4.54 19.55 -0.55
CA TRP A 451 -3.20 19.55 -1.10
C TRP A 451 -2.76 20.99 -1.32
N TYR A 452 -1.91 21.50 -0.45
CA TYR A 452 -1.38 22.86 -0.54
C TYR A 452 -0.54 23.07 -1.80
N THR A 453 0.16 22.05 -2.25
CA THR A 453 0.80 21.91 -3.55
C THR A 453 0.91 20.44 -3.94
N ALA A 454 1.23 20.17 -5.20
CA ALA A 454 1.39 18.81 -5.71
C ALA A 454 2.62 18.10 -5.13
N THR A 455 2.57 16.78 -5.10
CA THR A 455 3.73 15.92 -4.78
C THR A 455 4.28 15.29 -6.07
N ASN A 456 5.60 15.00 -6.09
CA ASN A 456 6.25 14.29 -7.19
C ASN A 456 6.09 12.76 -7.09
N ASN A 457 5.37 12.25 -6.11
CA ASN A 457 5.22 10.82 -5.85
C ASN A 457 3.74 10.43 -5.85
N SER A 458 3.31 9.72 -6.90
CA SER A 458 1.93 9.26 -7.07
C SER A 458 1.52 8.23 -5.99
N GLU A 459 2.46 7.40 -5.52
CA GLU A 459 2.20 6.44 -4.46
C GLU A 459 1.88 7.16 -3.14
N HIS A 460 2.67 8.18 -2.76
CA HIS A 460 2.39 9.00 -1.58
C HIS A 460 1.05 9.73 -1.71
N TYR A 461 0.70 10.21 -2.91
CA TYR A 461 -0.58 10.87 -3.16
C TYR A 461 -1.76 9.92 -2.95
N GLU A 462 -1.72 8.73 -3.54
CA GLU A 462 -2.79 7.72 -3.37
C GLU A 462 -2.90 7.25 -1.91
N GLN A 463 -1.77 6.96 -1.27
CA GLN A 463 -1.75 6.53 0.12
C GLN A 463 -2.29 7.60 1.06
N ALA A 464 -1.91 8.87 0.86
CA ALA A 464 -2.38 9.98 1.67
C ALA A 464 -3.90 10.18 1.53
N ASN A 465 -4.42 10.19 0.30
CA ASN A 465 -5.86 10.29 0.05
C ASN A 465 -6.64 9.08 0.63
N GLY A 466 -6.03 7.91 0.61
CA GLY A 466 -6.61 6.70 1.20
C GLY A 466 -6.73 6.72 2.73
N ARG A 467 -6.27 7.77 3.44
CA ARG A 467 -6.39 7.84 4.91
C ARG A 467 -7.79 8.18 5.39
N ILE A 468 -8.51 8.99 4.65
CA ILE A 468 -9.92 9.34 4.96
C ILE A 468 -10.90 8.39 4.25
N ARG A 469 -10.48 7.74 3.17
CA ARG A 469 -11.28 6.82 2.38
C ARG A 469 -11.14 5.40 2.94
N ARG A 470 -11.81 5.14 4.05
CA ARG A 470 -11.75 3.87 4.76
C ARG A 470 -13.09 3.46 5.35
N PRO A 471 -13.32 2.16 5.63
CA PRO A 471 -14.50 1.72 6.37
C PRO A 471 -14.65 2.51 7.66
N GLY A 472 -15.88 2.97 7.93
CA GLY A 472 -16.20 3.87 9.05
C GLY A 472 -16.25 5.34 8.69
N GLN A 473 -15.90 5.74 7.46
CA GLN A 473 -16.17 7.10 6.97
C GLN A 473 -17.68 7.29 6.71
N LYS A 474 -18.26 8.31 7.31
CA LYS A 474 -19.70 8.61 7.21
C LYS A 474 -20.00 9.88 6.39
N GLU A 475 -18.99 10.72 6.21
CA GLU A 475 -19.11 12.01 5.55
C GLU A 475 -18.69 11.94 4.08
N LYS A 476 -19.33 12.77 3.22
CA LYS A 476 -18.83 12.99 1.86
C LYS A 476 -17.39 13.51 1.92
N GLN A 477 -16.54 12.95 1.09
CA GLN A 477 -15.12 13.26 1.11
C GLN A 477 -14.80 14.33 0.08
N LEU A 478 -14.05 15.35 0.49
CA LEU A 478 -13.59 16.44 -0.36
C LEU A 478 -12.06 16.43 -0.44
N ILE A 479 -11.51 16.37 -1.65
CA ILE A 479 -10.09 16.56 -1.92
C ILE A 479 -9.94 17.86 -2.70
N VAL A 480 -9.23 18.82 -2.12
CA VAL A 480 -8.97 20.13 -2.72
C VAL A 480 -7.52 20.20 -3.18
N HIS A 481 -7.29 20.52 -4.43
CA HIS A 481 -5.97 20.85 -4.94
C HIS A 481 -5.87 22.38 -5.07
N LEU A 482 -4.98 23.02 -4.33
CA LEU A 482 -4.65 24.42 -4.54
C LEU A 482 -3.68 24.51 -5.71
N THR A 483 -4.08 25.25 -6.74
CA THR A 483 -3.31 25.41 -7.99
C THR A 483 -3.09 26.87 -8.29
N GLY A 484 -1.86 27.34 -8.35
CA GLY A 484 -1.52 28.72 -8.71
C GLY A 484 -0.56 28.82 -9.90
N THR A 485 0.01 27.68 -10.32
CA THR A 485 1.06 27.65 -11.34
C THR A 485 0.83 26.54 -12.36
N PRO A 486 1.39 26.69 -13.58
CA PRO A 486 1.29 25.66 -14.61
C PRO A 486 1.88 24.31 -14.18
N VAL A 487 3.00 24.30 -13.45
CA VAL A 487 3.62 23.06 -12.96
C VAL A 487 2.69 22.26 -12.04
N GLU A 488 1.90 22.93 -11.20
CA GLU A 488 0.93 22.27 -10.33
C GLU A 488 -0.22 21.68 -11.14
N ARG A 489 -0.75 22.38 -12.14
CA ARG A 489 -1.82 21.85 -12.99
C ARG A 489 -1.41 20.56 -13.70
N VAL A 490 -0.21 20.56 -14.31
CA VAL A 490 0.33 19.36 -14.98
C VAL A 490 0.57 18.24 -13.98
N ALA A 491 1.14 18.56 -12.80
CA ALA A 491 1.38 17.57 -11.74
C ALA A 491 0.08 16.92 -11.25
N TYR A 492 -0.95 17.71 -10.93
CA TYR A 492 -2.23 17.16 -10.51
C TYR A 492 -2.96 16.38 -11.62
N GLY A 493 -2.86 16.82 -12.87
CA GLY A 493 -3.37 16.05 -14.01
C GLY A 493 -2.78 14.65 -14.08
N ARG A 494 -1.46 14.52 -13.92
CA ARG A 494 -0.77 13.22 -13.88
C ARG A 494 -1.08 12.40 -12.64
N LEU A 495 -1.17 13.03 -11.47
CA LEU A 495 -1.55 12.35 -10.23
C LEU A 495 -2.96 11.76 -10.32
N LYS A 496 -3.93 12.50 -10.90
CA LYS A 496 -5.31 12.03 -11.10
C LYS A 496 -5.39 10.88 -12.11
N SER A 497 -4.63 10.94 -13.20
CA SER A 497 -4.59 9.90 -14.24
C SER A 497 -3.69 8.72 -13.89
N ARG A 498 -3.08 8.70 -12.70
CA ARG A 498 -2.03 7.74 -12.31
C ARG A 498 -0.85 7.72 -13.29
N GLY A 499 -0.62 8.84 -13.96
CA GLY A 499 0.46 9.02 -14.91
C GLY A 499 1.84 9.06 -14.27
N ARG A 500 2.87 8.82 -15.08
CA ARG A 500 4.26 8.93 -14.62
C ARG A 500 4.61 10.40 -14.40
N MET A 501 5.26 10.70 -13.28
CA MET A 501 5.74 12.05 -12.98
C MET A 501 7.00 12.42 -13.80
N GLN A 502 7.71 11.43 -14.35
CA GLN A 502 8.86 11.63 -15.22
C GLN A 502 8.45 12.21 -16.59
N GLY A 503 9.21 13.14 -17.11
CA GLY A 503 8.92 13.85 -18.37
C GLY A 503 7.90 14.99 -18.21
N MET A 504 7.52 15.34 -16.98
CA MET A 504 6.55 16.38 -16.70
C MET A 504 7.03 17.78 -17.11
N LEU A 505 8.30 18.09 -16.88
CA LEU A 505 8.87 19.38 -17.27
C LEU A 505 8.91 19.56 -18.79
N LEU A 506 9.23 18.50 -19.53
CA LEU A 506 9.23 18.56 -21.00
C LEU A 506 7.83 18.82 -21.53
N GLU A 507 6.81 18.14 -20.99
CA GLU A 507 5.42 18.39 -21.35
C GLU A 507 5.01 19.84 -21.03
N LEU A 508 5.39 20.34 -19.87
CA LEU A 508 5.11 21.71 -19.44
C LEU A 508 5.75 22.74 -20.38
N PHE A 509 6.98 22.51 -20.83
CA PHE A 509 7.65 23.39 -21.77
C PHE A 509 6.97 23.41 -23.15
N HIS A 510 6.52 22.25 -23.64
CA HIS A 510 5.79 22.16 -24.92
C HIS A 510 4.39 22.80 -24.85
N GLN A 511 3.66 22.66 -23.75
CA GLN A 511 2.33 23.26 -23.60
C GLN A 511 2.39 24.80 -23.63
N GLN A 512 3.41 25.40 -23.06
CA GLN A 512 3.58 26.86 -23.10
C GLN A 512 4.06 27.43 -24.44
N GLU A 513 4.61 26.59 -25.31
CA GLU A 513 4.88 27.01 -26.72
C GLU A 513 3.61 27.15 -27.55
N LEU A 514 2.50 26.51 -27.12
CA LEU A 514 1.19 26.58 -27.78
C LEU A 514 0.31 27.72 -27.25
N GLU A 515 0.64 28.31 -26.10
CA GLU A 515 -0.10 29.42 -25.48
C GLU A 515 0.53 30.81 -25.72
N VAL A 516 1.58 30.92 -26.54
CA VAL A 516 2.22 32.18 -26.99
C VAL A 516 1.78 32.50 -28.47
#